data_98066cd06a809feb1dae8959d6f7928d
#
_entry.id   98066cd06a809feb1dae8959d6f7928d
#
_cell.length_a   1.000
_cell.length_b   1.000
_cell.length_c   1.000
_cell.angle_alpha   90.00
_cell.angle_beta   90.00
_cell.angle_gamma   90.00
#
_symmetry.space_group_name_H-M   'P 1'
#
loop_
_entity.id
_entity.type
_entity.pdbx_description
1 polymer ?
#
loop_
_entity_poly.entity_id
_entity_poly.type
_entity_poly.pdbx_seq_one_letter_code
_entity_poly.pdbx_strand_id
1 'polypeptide(L)'
;MNKFSFLTPVSFACYFVMSAMLAPMGILTPEMAKYFQLPITEVARTFGALTVGNLVGAACATVALTVFNLRSILISTYAVLGTSLLSLGLIDDLEYVGAVLAVVGFGCGVGLAAAAVLITLRFSASKKASMLILTDACFSIAGFLLSWVATTLIYFQFGWATAYQLVGVICVAISIMSF
;
A
#
# COMPACT_ATOMS: atom_id res chain seq x y z
N MET A 1 -9.13 22.35 -18.93
CA MET A 1 -9.06 21.04 -18.26
C MET A 1 -8.52 21.26 -16.85
N ASN A 2 -9.28 20.90 -15.82
CA ASN A 2 -8.88 21.13 -14.43
C ASN A 2 -7.65 20.27 -14.09
N LYS A 3 -6.56 20.90 -13.64
CA LYS A 3 -5.29 20.26 -13.25
C LYS A 3 -5.46 19.07 -12.26
N PHE A 4 -6.58 18.99 -11.56
CA PHE A 4 -6.89 17.92 -10.61
C PHE A 4 -7.68 16.74 -11.17
N SER A 5 -8.15 16.78 -12.43
CA SER A 5 -8.95 15.70 -13.01
C SER A 5 -8.15 14.39 -13.12
N PHE A 6 -6.84 14.50 -13.35
CA PHE A 6 -5.93 13.37 -13.47
C PHE A 6 -5.57 12.71 -12.12
N LEU A 7 -5.72 13.42 -11.00
CA LEU A 7 -5.39 12.90 -9.68
C LEU A 7 -6.51 12.06 -9.05
N THR A 8 -7.72 12.06 -9.62
CA THR A 8 -8.82 11.22 -9.12
C THR A 8 -8.50 9.72 -9.21
N PRO A 9 -8.00 9.17 -10.34
CA PRO A 9 -7.56 7.77 -10.42
C PRO A 9 -6.47 7.43 -9.41
N VAL A 10 -5.58 8.38 -9.09
CA VAL A 10 -4.52 8.20 -8.10
C VAL A 10 -5.11 7.94 -6.71
N SER A 11 -6.19 8.66 -6.32
CA SER A 11 -6.84 8.39 -5.03
C SER A 11 -7.36 6.96 -4.93
N PHE A 12 -8.00 6.44 -5.99
CA PHE A 12 -8.48 5.05 -6.02
C PHE A 12 -7.31 4.06 -5.97
N ALA A 13 -6.23 4.35 -6.70
CA ALA A 13 -5.03 3.52 -6.70
C ALA A 13 -4.37 3.47 -5.31
N CYS A 14 -4.41 4.55 -4.52
CA CYS A 14 -3.93 4.56 -3.14
C CYS A 14 -4.71 3.59 -2.23
N TYR A 15 -6.03 3.58 -2.33
CA TYR A 15 -6.88 2.63 -1.59
C TYR A 15 -6.66 1.19 -2.07
N PHE A 16 -6.46 1.01 -3.38
CA PHE A 16 -6.11 -0.28 -3.97
C PHE A 16 -4.81 -0.83 -3.37
N VAL A 17 -3.73 -0.03 -3.33
CA VAL A 17 -2.42 -0.44 -2.79
C VAL A 17 -2.53 -0.82 -1.31
N MET A 18 -3.25 -0.04 -0.50
CA MET A 18 -3.41 -0.37 0.91
C MET A 18 -4.08 -1.72 1.12
N SER A 19 -5.14 -2.00 0.40
CA SER A 19 -5.83 -3.30 0.47
C SER A 19 -4.95 -4.43 -0.05
N ALA A 20 -4.20 -4.18 -1.14
CA ALA A 20 -3.26 -5.11 -1.72
C ALA A 20 -2.13 -5.52 -0.76
N MET A 21 -1.79 -4.65 0.19
CA MET A 21 -0.82 -4.96 1.24
C MET A 21 -1.41 -5.79 2.38
N LEU A 22 -2.65 -5.53 2.76
CA LEU A 22 -3.28 -6.16 3.92
C LEU A 22 -3.93 -7.52 3.61
N ALA A 23 -4.67 -7.61 2.51
CA ALA A 23 -5.51 -8.78 2.24
C ALA A 23 -4.72 -10.09 2.03
N PRO A 24 -3.57 -10.12 1.32
CA PRO A 24 -2.83 -11.35 1.11
C PRO A 24 -2.02 -11.83 2.33
N MET A 25 -1.94 -11.05 3.41
CA MET A 25 -1.12 -11.40 4.60
C MET A 25 -1.41 -12.81 5.13
N GLY A 26 -2.69 -13.18 5.28
CA GLY A 26 -3.09 -14.47 5.79
C GLY A 26 -2.65 -15.64 4.90
N ILE A 27 -2.54 -15.41 3.59
CA ILE A 27 -2.11 -16.39 2.59
C ILE A 27 -0.58 -16.48 2.54
N LEU A 28 0.10 -15.35 2.63
CA LEU A 28 1.56 -15.28 2.48
C LEU A 28 2.31 -15.66 3.77
N THR A 29 1.71 -15.44 4.96
CA THR A 29 2.36 -15.76 6.25
C THR A 29 2.83 -17.22 6.35
N PRO A 30 2.01 -18.24 6.01
CA PRO A 30 2.48 -19.63 6.04
C PRO A 30 3.63 -19.91 5.05
N GLU A 31 3.61 -19.29 3.88
CA GLU A 31 4.66 -19.47 2.88
C GLU A 31 5.97 -18.79 3.31
N MET A 32 5.88 -17.60 3.93
CA MET A 32 7.02 -16.95 4.56
C MET A 32 7.59 -17.80 5.72
N ALA A 33 6.73 -18.39 6.55
CA ALA A 33 7.15 -19.26 7.65
C ALA A 33 7.93 -20.49 7.14
N LYS A 34 7.50 -21.10 6.04
CA LYS A 34 8.23 -22.19 5.37
C LYS A 34 9.57 -21.69 4.81
N TYR A 35 9.56 -20.54 4.16
CA TYR A 35 10.76 -19.98 3.52
C TYR A 35 11.85 -19.65 4.54
N PHE A 36 11.50 -18.96 5.63
CA PHE A 36 12.43 -18.57 6.68
C PHE A 36 12.70 -19.70 7.70
N GLN A 37 11.99 -20.83 7.62
CA GLN A 37 12.04 -21.94 8.58
C GLN A 37 11.76 -21.48 10.03
N LEU A 38 10.82 -20.56 10.20
CA LEU A 38 10.45 -19.96 11.46
C LEU A 38 8.97 -20.25 11.81
N PRO A 39 8.61 -20.21 13.09
CA PRO A 39 7.21 -20.30 13.51
C PRO A 39 6.35 -19.21 12.88
N ILE A 40 5.11 -19.55 12.51
CA ILE A 40 4.14 -18.59 11.92
C ILE A 40 3.96 -17.35 12.82
N THR A 41 4.03 -17.53 14.14
CA THR A 41 3.91 -16.44 15.12
C THR A 41 5.02 -15.40 15.03
N GLU A 42 6.24 -15.81 14.68
CA GLU A 42 7.36 -14.89 14.48
C GLU A 42 7.19 -14.10 13.18
N VAL A 43 6.84 -14.80 12.11
CA VAL A 43 6.55 -14.14 10.82
C VAL A 43 5.36 -13.18 10.96
N ALA A 44 4.32 -13.55 11.66
CA ALA A 44 3.16 -12.69 11.88
C ALA A 44 3.51 -11.38 12.62
N ARG A 45 4.57 -11.36 13.44
CA ARG A 45 5.04 -10.13 14.09
C ARG A 45 5.52 -9.07 13.12
N THR A 46 6.07 -9.46 11.97
CA THR A 46 6.52 -8.50 10.95
C THR A 46 5.37 -7.67 10.40
N PHE A 47 4.17 -8.24 10.33
CA PHE A 47 2.96 -7.51 9.94
C PHE A 47 2.47 -6.53 11.01
N GLY A 48 2.85 -6.77 12.29
CA GLY A 48 2.68 -5.77 13.34
C GLY A 48 3.45 -4.48 13.03
N ALA A 49 4.66 -4.59 12.47
CA ALA A 49 5.45 -3.45 12.04
C ALA A 49 4.73 -2.63 10.95
N LEU A 50 4.10 -3.29 9.97
CA LEU A 50 3.28 -2.62 8.95
C LEU A 50 2.12 -1.85 9.60
N THR A 51 1.42 -2.46 10.56
CA THR A 51 0.27 -1.82 11.23
C THR A 51 0.70 -0.60 12.04
N VAL A 52 1.80 -0.71 12.80
CA VAL A 52 2.37 0.42 13.56
C VAL A 52 2.84 1.51 12.61
N GLY A 53 3.55 1.14 11.53
CA GLY A 53 3.95 2.08 10.49
C GLY A 53 2.76 2.85 9.91
N ASN A 54 1.66 2.15 9.60
CA ASN A 54 0.45 2.76 9.04
C ASN A 54 -0.17 3.78 10.02
N LEU A 55 -0.25 3.45 11.30
CA LEU A 55 -0.76 4.37 12.33
C LEU A 55 0.11 5.63 12.43
N VAL A 56 1.43 5.45 12.50
CA VAL A 56 2.38 6.58 12.57
C VAL A 56 2.32 7.42 11.29
N GLY A 57 2.26 6.78 10.13
CA GLY A 57 2.14 7.45 8.84
C GLY A 57 0.87 8.29 8.73
N ALA A 58 -0.28 7.76 9.17
CA ALA A 58 -1.54 8.49 9.18
C ALA A 58 -1.49 9.70 10.14
N ALA A 59 -0.88 9.54 11.31
CA ALA A 59 -0.67 10.65 12.24
C ALA A 59 0.27 11.73 11.66
N CYS A 60 1.39 11.34 11.06
CA CYS A 60 2.32 12.27 10.42
C CYS A 60 1.70 12.99 9.21
N ALA A 61 0.80 12.33 8.49
CA ALA A 61 0.11 12.92 7.34
C ALA A 61 -0.70 14.16 7.72
N THR A 62 -1.25 14.23 8.93
CA THR A 62 -2.01 15.42 9.40
C THR A 62 -1.17 16.69 9.38
N VAL A 63 0.12 16.58 9.70
CA VAL A 63 1.07 17.70 9.65
C VAL A 63 1.67 17.83 8.24
N ALA A 64 2.08 16.74 7.62
CA ALA A 64 2.72 16.78 6.31
C ALA A 64 1.83 17.43 5.24
N LEU A 65 0.51 17.16 5.26
CA LEU A 65 -0.46 17.70 4.31
C LEU A 65 -0.72 19.22 4.49
N THR A 66 -0.32 19.80 5.62
CA THR A 66 -0.40 21.27 5.83
C THR A 66 0.86 22.00 5.36
N VAL A 67 2.01 21.30 5.35
CA VAL A 67 3.32 21.92 5.05
C VAL A 67 3.76 21.66 3.60
N PHE A 68 3.49 20.47 3.09
CA PHE A 68 3.97 20.05 1.77
C PHE A 68 2.85 19.99 0.74
N ASN A 69 3.23 20.15 -0.53
CA ASN A 69 2.31 19.99 -1.63
C ASN A 69 1.85 18.52 -1.73
N LEU A 70 0.55 18.31 -1.82
CA LEU A 70 -0.08 17.01 -1.94
C LEU A 70 0.54 16.14 -3.06
N ARG A 71 0.87 16.75 -4.19
CA ARG A 71 1.54 16.08 -5.32
C ARG A 71 2.92 15.55 -4.92
N SER A 72 3.73 16.36 -4.25
CA SER A 72 5.07 15.94 -3.80
C SER A 72 4.98 14.80 -2.78
N ILE A 73 3.99 14.85 -1.88
CA ILE A 73 3.74 13.78 -0.92
C ILE A 73 3.42 12.47 -1.66
N LEU A 74 2.52 12.49 -2.64
CA LEU A 74 2.15 11.30 -3.39
C LEU A 74 3.35 10.73 -4.17
N ILE A 75 4.09 11.57 -4.89
CA ILE A 75 5.26 11.13 -5.66
C ILE A 75 6.29 10.47 -4.74
N SER A 76 6.72 11.16 -3.67
CA SER A 76 7.75 10.64 -2.77
C SER A 76 7.30 9.39 -2.02
N THR A 77 6.07 9.38 -1.50
CA THR A 77 5.53 8.24 -0.76
C THR A 77 5.46 7.00 -1.65
N TYR A 78 4.88 7.11 -2.85
CA TYR A 78 4.73 5.94 -3.73
C TYR A 78 6.04 5.52 -4.41
N ALA A 79 7.01 6.42 -4.59
CA ALA A 79 8.37 6.05 -5.00
C ALA A 79 9.06 5.22 -3.91
N VAL A 80 8.98 5.64 -2.65
CA VAL A 80 9.55 4.89 -1.51
C VAL A 80 8.83 3.55 -1.33
N LEU A 81 7.49 3.52 -1.38
CA LEU A 81 6.71 2.28 -1.32
C LEU A 81 7.13 1.31 -2.41
N GLY A 82 7.18 1.77 -3.65
CA GLY A 82 7.53 0.93 -4.80
C GLY A 82 8.91 0.34 -4.68
N THR A 83 9.92 1.15 -4.37
CA THR A 83 11.31 0.69 -4.21
C THR A 83 11.47 -0.26 -3.01
N SER A 84 10.80 0.01 -1.89
CA SER A 84 10.81 -0.85 -0.72
C SER A 84 10.19 -2.22 -1.01
N LEU A 85 9.03 -2.26 -1.70
CA LEU A 85 8.37 -3.53 -2.06
C LEU A 85 9.16 -4.32 -3.10
N LEU A 86 9.80 -3.66 -4.07
CA LEU A 86 10.64 -4.33 -5.05
C LEU A 86 11.93 -4.91 -4.43
N SER A 87 12.38 -4.37 -3.30
CA SER A 87 13.54 -4.92 -2.58
C SER A 87 13.23 -6.19 -1.79
N LEU A 88 11.97 -6.53 -1.55
CA LEU A 88 11.57 -7.78 -0.90
C LEU A 88 12.03 -8.98 -1.75
N GLY A 89 12.59 -9.98 -1.09
CA GLY A 89 13.15 -11.16 -1.76
C GLY A 89 14.58 -10.99 -2.28
N LEU A 90 15.20 -9.80 -2.12
CA LEU A 90 16.63 -9.60 -2.39
C LEU A 90 17.51 -9.93 -1.18
N ILE A 91 16.95 -9.88 0.01
CA ILE A 91 17.63 -10.12 1.29
C ILE A 91 16.83 -11.14 2.08
N ASP A 92 17.47 -12.24 2.44
CA ASP A 92 16.87 -13.38 3.14
C ASP A 92 16.99 -13.17 4.67
N ASP A 93 16.41 -12.08 5.15
CA ASP A 93 16.39 -11.72 6.56
C ASP A 93 14.98 -11.24 6.97
N LEU A 94 14.41 -11.88 7.99
CA LEU A 94 13.09 -11.54 8.48
C LEU A 94 13.05 -10.17 9.16
N GLU A 95 14.12 -9.73 9.80
CA GLU A 95 14.21 -8.39 10.41
C GLU A 95 14.18 -7.31 9.33
N TYR A 96 14.90 -7.55 8.22
CA TYR A 96 14.83 -6.68 7.05
C TYR A 96 13.41 -6.60 6.47
N VAL A 97 12.72 -7.73 6.33
CA VAL A 97 11.32 -7.75 5.89
C VAL A 97 10.43 -6.94 6.83
N GLY A 98 10.62 -7.07 8.15
CA GLY A 98 9.90 -6.29 9.15
C GLY A 98 10.14 -4.78 9.00
N ALA A 99 11.40 -4.37 8.77
CA ALA A 99 11.75 -2.97 8.54
C ALA A 99 11.11 -2.42 7.25
N VAL A 100 11.17 -3.18 6.16
CA VAL A 100 10.50 -2.82 4.89
C VAL A 100 9.00 -2.68 5.10
N LEU A 101 8.36 -3.61 5.78
CA LEU A 101 6.92 -3.55 6.06
C LEU A 101 6.54 -2.35 6.95
N ALA A 102 7.40 -1.94 7.89
CA ALA A 102 7.19 -0.71 8.67
C ALA A 102 7.20 0.54 7.78
N VAL A 103 8.18 0.64 6.87
CA VAL A 103 8.25 1.75 5.88
C VAL A 103 7.05 1.74 4.95
N VAL A 104 6.66 0.56 4.47
CA VAL A 104 5.48 0.38 3.63
C VAL A 104 4.21 0.78 4.38
N GLY A 105 4.06 0.35 5.62
CA GLY A 105 2.93 0.76 6.48
C GLY A 105 2.87 2.28 6.62
N PHE A 106 3.98 2.92 6.93
CA PHE A 106 4.05 4.38 7.04
C PHE A 106 3.58 5.07 5.74
N GLY A 107 4.10 4.64 4.60
CA GLY A 107 3.69 5.17 3.31
C GLY A 107 2.21 4.92 2.99
N CYS A 108 1.66 3.76 3.36
CA CYS A 108 0.24 3.47 3.22
C CYS A 108 -0.62 4.44 4.05
N GLY A 109 -0.23 4.72 5.30
CA GLY A 109 -0.94 5.68 6.15
C GLY A 109 -0.95 7.09 5.58
N VAL A 110 0.22 7.56 5.11
CA VAL A 110 0.33 8.86 4.42
C VAL A 110 -0.49 8.87 3.13
N GLY A 111 -0.41 7.81 2.33
CA GLY A 111 -1.10 7.69 1.05
C GLY A 111 -2.63 7.72 1.20
N LEU A 112 -3.19 7.01 2.17
CA LEU A 112 -4.62 7.01 2.45
C LEU A 112 -5.12 8.41 2.86
N ALA A 113 -4.40 9.08 3.78
CA ALA A 113 -4.75 10.42 4.20
C ALA A 113 -4.70 11.42 3.01
N ALA A 114 -3.65 11.34 2.20
CA ALA A 114 -3.50 12.16 1.00
C ALA A 114 -4.62 11.89 -0.02
N ALA A 115 -5.00 10.63 -0.23
CA ALA A 115 -6.09 10.24 -1.13
C ALA A 115 -7.45 10.76 -0.67
N ALA A 116 -7.73 10.68 0.63
CA ALA A 116 -8.97 11.22 1.21
C ALA A 116 -9.05 12.75 1.04
N VAL A 117 -7.93 13.47 1.27
CA VAL A 117 -7.85 14.91 1.05
C VAL A 117 -8.07 15.26 -0.43
N LEU A 118 -7.47 14.52 -1.36
CA LEU A 118 -7.72 14.71 -2.80
C LEU A 118 -9.20 14.65 -3.15
N ILE A 119 -9.92 13.65 -2.65
CA ILE A 119 -11.35 13.49 -2.89
C ILE A 119 -12.13 14.67 -2.30
N THR A 120 -11.78 15.09 -1.08
CA THR A 120 -12.48 16.20 -0.41
C THR A 120 -12.24 17.54 -1.09
N LEU A 121 -11.10 17.75 -1.71
CA LEU A 121 -10.79 18.94 -2.49
C LEU A 121 -11.43 18.94 -3.90
N ARG A 122 -11.61 17.75 -4.47
CA ARG A 122 -12.08 17.62 -5.86
C ARG A 122 -13.60 17.67 -6.00
N PHE A 123 -14.31 17.06 -5.06
CA PHE A 123 -15.77 16.87 -5.17
C PHE A 123 -16.55 17.82 -4.27
N SER A 124 -17.74 18.24 -4.75
CA SER A 124 -18.67 19.04 -3.97
C SER A 124 -19.20 18.26 -2.76
N ALA A 125 -19.72 18.97 -1.76
CA ALA A 125 -20.22 18.35 -0.52
C ALA A 125 -21.22 17.20 -0.78
N SER A 126 -22.09 17.34 -1.77
CA SER A 126 -23.08 16.34 -2.15
C SER A 126 -22.48 15.05 -2.75
N LYS A 127 -21.27 15.11 -3.34
CA LYS A 127 -20.61 13.97 -3.99
C LYS A 127 -19.47 13.38 -3.17
N LYS A 128 -18.96 14.08 -2.17
CA LYS A 128 -17.82 13.61 -1.34
C LYS A 128 -18.10 12.27 -0.70
N ALA A 129 -19.25 12.11 -0.04
CA ALA A 129 -19.61 10.87 0.64
C ALA A 129 -19.67 9.70 -0.35
N SER A 130 -20.31 9.87 -1.49
CA SER A 130 -20.39 8.82 -2.53
C SER A 130 -19.02 8.44 -3.08
N MET A 131 -18.12 9.40 -3.26
CA MET A 131 -16.76 9.14 -3.75
C MET A 131 -15.90 8.42 -2.72
N LEU A 132 -16.03 8.74 -1.42
CA LEU A 132 -15.36 8.00 -0.35
C LEU A 132 -15.89 6.56 -0.25
N ILE A 133 -17.19 6.34 -0.35
CA ILE A 133 -17.77 4.98 -0.42
C ILE A 133 -17.22 4.21 -1.62
N LEU A 134 -17.07 4.88 -2.77
CA LEU A 134 -16.52 4.25 -3.97
C LEU A 134 -15.04 3.88 -3.79
N THR A 135 -14.24 4.66 -3.04
CA THR A 135 -12.87 4.26 -2.69
C THR A 135 -12.83 3.05 -1.76
N ASP A 136 -13.77 2.93 -0.82
CA ASP A 136 -13.89 1.76 0.04
C ASP A 136 -14.31 0.52 -0.76
N ALA A 137 -15.16 0.68 -1.77
CA ALA A 137 -15.48 -0.40 -2.71
C ALA A 137 -14.25 -0.83 -3.51
N CYS A 138 -13.43 0.12 -3.99
CA CYS A 138 -12.17 -0.16 -4.66
C CYS A 138 -11.18 -0.91 -3.73
N PHE A 139 -11.11 -0.51 -2.45
CA PHE A 139 -10.34 -1.22 -1.43
C PHE A 139 -10.79 -2.68 -1.30
N SER A 140 -12.09 -2.94 -1.22
CA SER A 140 -12.63 -4.30 -1.07
C SER A 140 -12.36 -5.16 -2.31
N ILE A 141 -12.52 -4.61 -3.51
CA ILE A 141 -12.22 -5.29 -4.78
C ILE A 141 -10.73 -5.63 -4.86
N ALA A 142 -9.86 -4.70 -4.49
CA ALA A 142 -8.43 -4.90 -4.47
C ALA A 142 -8.03 -6.05 -3.54
N GLY A 143 -8.60 -6.09 -2.34
CA GLY A 143 -8.34 -7.15 -1.36
C GLY A 143 -8.69 -8.54 -1.91
N PHE A 144 -9.85 -8.67 -2.56
CA PHE A 144 -10.26 -9.90 -3.21
C PHE A 144 -9.30 -10.29 -4.35
N LEU A 145 -9.02 -9.35 -5.26
CA LEU A 145 -8.16 -9.61 -6.42
C LEU A 145 -6.74 -10.00 -6.02
N LEU A 146 -6.13 -9.27 -5.08
CA LEU A 146 -4.75 -9.53 -4.68
C LEU A 146 -4.60 -10.80 -3.85
N SER A 147 -5.61 -11.16 -3.06
CA SER A 147 -5.64 -12.47 -2.38
C SER A 147 -5.70 -13.61 -3.40
N TRP A 148 -6.52 -13.48 -4.45
CA TRP A 148 -6.59 -14.45 -5.54
C TRP A 148 -5.27 -14.53 -6.33
N VAL A 149 -4.67 -13.37 -6.66
CA VAL A 149 -3.35 -13.33 -7.33
C VAL A 149 -2.29 -13.98 -6.47
N ALA A 150 -2.21 -13.67 -5.16
CA ALA A 150 -1.24 -14.28 -4.26
C ALA A 150 -1.39 -15.80 -4.20
N THR A 151 -2.63 -16.30 -4.09
CA THR A 151 -2.89 -17.75 -4.11
C THR A 151 -2.43 -18.39 -5.42
N THR A 152 -2.70 -17.73 -6.55
CA THR A 152 -2.29 -18.21 -7.88
C THR A 152 -0.77 -18.24 -8.01
N LEU A 153 -0.07 -17.22 -7.55
CA LEU A 153 1.39 -17.19 -7.58
C LEU A 153 2.00 -18.29 -6.73
N ILE A 154 1.46 -18.57 -5.54
CA ILE A 154 1.89 -19.68 -4.69
C ILE A 154 1.65 -21.02 -5.39
N TYR A 155 0.49 -21.20 -6.01
CA TYR A 155 0.18 -22.42 -6.75
C TYR A 155 1.19 -22.71 -7.86
N PHE A 156 1.65 -21.68 -8.57
CA PHE A 156 2.71 -21.79 -9.58
C PHE A 156 4.12 -21.74 -9.00
N GLN A 157 4.29 -21.88 -7.69
CA GLN A 157 5.57 -21.91 -6.99
C GLN A 157 6.42 -20.63 -7.16
N PHE A 158 5.80 -19.50 -7.43
CA PHE A 158 6.47 -18.21 -7.30
C PHE A 158 6.74 -17.91 -5.82
N GLY A 159 7.87 -17.26 -5.55
CA GLY A 159 8.24 -16.87 -4.19
C GLY A 159 7.20 -15.96 -3.52
N TRP A 160 7.10 -16.03 -2.21
CA TRP A 160 6.17 -15.23 -1.39
C TRP A 160 6.27 -13.72 -1.66
N ALA A 161 7.48 -13.21 -1.96
CA ALA A 161 7.71 -11.80 -2.23
C ALA A 161 7.09 -11.30 -3.53
N THR A 162 6.84 -12.19 -4.51
CA THR A 162 6.37 -11.83 -5.85
C THR A 162 5.05 -11.06 -5.83
N ALA A 163 4.12 -11.45 -4.95
CA ALA A 163 2.85 -10.74 -4.80
C ALA A 163 3.06 -9.28 -4.36
N TYR A 164 3.95 -9.05 -3.41
CA TYR A 164 4.30 -7.71 -2.95
C TYR A 164 5.11 -6.91 -3.97
N GLN A 165 5.99 -7.56 -4.73
CA GLN A 165 6.73 -6.92 -5.81
C GLN A 165 5.81 -6.43 -6.93
N LEU A 166 4.74 -7.16 -7.25
CA LEU A 166 3.70 -6.69 -8.19
C LEU A 166 3.03 -5.41 -7.67
N VAL A 167 2.71 -5.34 -6.39
CA VAL A 167 2.19 -4.12 -5.77
C VAL A 167 3.24 -2.99 -5.84
N GLY A 168 4.51 -3.32 -5.66
CA GLY A 168 5.63 -2.39 -5.84
C GLY A 168 5.66 -1.74 -7.22
N VAL A 169 5.46 -2.52 -8.28
CA VAL A 169 5.34 -2.00 -9.66
C VAL A 169 4.17 -1.02 -9.78
N ILE A 170 3.01 -1.35 -9.18
CA ILE A 170 1.85 -0.46 -9.16
C ILE A 170 2.18 0.86 -8.43
N CYS A 171 2.89 0.79 -7.31
CA CYS A 171 3.33 1.98 -6.57
C CYS A 171 4.25 2.88 -7.41
N VAL A 172 5.21 2.31 -8.12
CA VAL A 172 6.07 3.06 -9.06
C VAL A 172 5.22 3.73 -10.14
N ALA A 173 4.25 3.02 -10.72
CA ALA A 173 3.35 3.59 -11.72
C ALA A 173 2.53 4.76 -11.13
N ILE A 174 2.00 4.64 -9.91
CA ILE A 174 1.30 5.74 -9.22
C ILE A 174 2.22 6.95 -9.03
N SER A 175 3.47 6.73 -8.61
CA SER A 175 4.46 7.81 -8.46
C SER A 175 4.69 8.54 -9.77
N ILE A 176 4.90 7.81 -10.87
CA ILE A 176 5.08 8.39 -12.21
C ILE A 176 3.83 9.13 -12.68
N MET A 177 2.65 8.56 -12.49
CA MET A 177 1.38 9.20 -12.85
C MET A 177 1.09 10.46 -12.04
N SER A 178 1.66 10.59 -10.85
CA SER A 178 1.52 11.77 -10.00
C SER A 178 2.48 12.90 -10.40
N PHE A 179 3.45 12.62 -11.27
CA PHE A 179 4.41 13.59 -11.81
C PHE A 179 3.81 14.49 -12.89
#